data_6df3ea71e55c81c2b47e0825d509789d
#
_entry.id   6df3ea71e55c81c2b47e0825d509789d
#
_cell.length_a   1.000
_cell.length_b   1.000
_cell.length_c   1.000
_cell.angle_alpha   90.00
_cell.angle_beta   90.00
_cell.angle_gamma   90.00
#
_symmetry.space_group_name_H-M   'P 1'
#
loop_
_entity.id
_entity.type
_entity.pdbx_description
1 polymer ?
#
loop_
_entity_poly.entity_id
_entity_poly.type
_entity_poly.pdbx_seq_one_letter_code
_entity_poly.pdbx_strand_id
1 'polypeptide(L)'
;IEVHVTMSKNLQGPDHKSSLNFMQLKQYVKNIRNTEIINGSFDKHITPSEKKNMLVIKKNLVYKNNIIKGKKITENDLISIRTNTGISSIEFCNILNKKLLRSVKKNSIVRKKDFRKK
;
A
#
# COMPACT_ATOMS: atom_id res chain seq x y z
N ILE A 1 10.20 -30.64 4.30
CA ILE A 1 11.66 -30.67 4.12
C ILE A 1 12.19 -31.78 5.01
N GLU A 2 12.99 -32.66 4.48
CA GLU A 2 13.61 -33.80 5.15
C GLU A 2 15.11 -33.65 5.17
N VAL A 3 15.76 -33.86 6.31
CA VAL A 3 17.21 -33.77 6.46
C VAL A 3 17.72 -34.80 7.48
N HIS A 4 18.89 -35.35 7.26
CA HIS A 4 19.57 -36.22 8.22
C HIS A 4 20.23 -35.36 9.32
N VAL A 5 20.16 -35.85 10.55
CA VAL A 5 20.75 -35.19 11.74
C VAL A 5 21.73 -36.12 12.43
N THR A 6 22.84 -35.58 12.89
CA THR A 6 23.85 -36.34 13.63
C THR A 6 24.35 -35.59 14.85
N MET A 7 24.76 -36.33 15.87
CA MET A 7 25.46 -35.76 17.01
C MET A 7 26.88 -35.30 16.65
N SER A 8 27.56 -36.03 15.76
CA SER A 8 28.88 -35.64 15.26
C SER A 8 29.11 -36.21 13.86
N LYS A 9 29.67 -35.36 13.00
CA LYS A 9 30.06 -35.74 11.63
C LYS A 9 31.24 -36.73 11.57
N ASN A 10 31.92 -36.91 12.71
CA ASN A 10 33.09 -37.83 12.84
C ASN A 10 32.67 -39.24 13.25
N LEU A 11 31.39 -39.51 13.49
CA LEU A 11 30.90 -40.83 13.77
C LEU A 11 31.06 -41.74 12.54
N GLN A 12 31.30 -43.00 12.78
CA GLN A 12 31.41 -44.01 11.71
C GLN A 12 30.02 -44.33 11.17
N GLY A 13 29.88 -44.35 9.84
CA GLY A 13 28.63 -44.66 9.15
C GLY A 13 28.45 -43.83 7.90
N PRO A 14 27.54 -44.20 6.99
CA PRO A 14 27.44 -43.62 5.67
C PRO A 14 26.92 -42.15 5.70
N ASP A 15 26.01 -41.80 6.62
CA ASP A 15 25.28 -40.57 6.51
C ASP A 15 25.75 -39.44 7.43
N HIS A 16 26.64 -39.69 8.37
CA HIS A 16 27.10 -38.72 9.36
C HIS A 16 27.80 -37.52 8.76
N LYS A 17 28.59 -37.69 7.69
CA LYS A 17 29.31 -36.60 7.01
C LYS A 17 28.34 -35.61 6.32
N SER A 18 27.27 -36.09 5.73
CA SER A 18 26.25 -35.31 5.03
C SER A 18 25.15 -34.76 5.95
N SER A 19 25.03 -35.27 7.17
CA SER A 19 24.03 -34.87 8.15
C SER A 19 24.29 -33.50 8.76
N LEU A 20 23.24 -32.83 9.22
CA LEU A 20 23.35 -31.62 10.00
C LEU A 20 23.66 -31.93 11.47
N ASN A 21 24.63 -31.24 12.07
CA ASN A 21 24.77 -31.25 13.52
C ASN A 21 23.72 -30.31 14.16
N PHE A 22 23.57 -30.33 15.50
CA PHE A 22 22.53 -29.55 16.20
C PHE A 22 22.62 -28.05 15.95
N MET A 23 23.83 -27.47 15.85
CA MET A 23 24.00 -26.04 15.53
C MET A 23 23.53 -25.73 14.11
N GLN A 24 23.89 -26.58 13.16
CA GLN A 24 23.47 -26.45 11.75
C GLN A 24 21.96 -26.63 11.62
N LEU A 25 21.37 -27.61 12.32
CA LEU A 25 19.92 -27.80 12.35
C LEU A 25 19.19 -26.59 12.89
N LYS A 26 19.65 -26.02 14.01
CA LYS A 26 19.07 -24.79 14.58
C LYS A 26 19.09 -23.64 13.58
N GLN A 27 20.22 -23.44 12.90
CA GLN A 27 20.32 -22.39 11.87
C GLN A 27 19.43 -22.68 10.67
N TYR A 28 19.36 -23.93 10.25
CA TYR A 28 18.51 -24.38 9.16
C TYR A 28 17.03 -24.10 9.42
N VAL A 29 16.53 -24.48 10.60
CA VAL A 29 15.15 -24.18 11.02
C VAL A 29 14.91 -22.68 11.06
N LYS A 30 15.85 -21.89 11.61
CA LYS A 30 15.76 -20.42 11.62
C LYS A 30 15.65 -19.84 10.22
N ASN A 31 16.43 -20.35 9.28
CA ASN A 31 16.39 -19.90 7.88
C ASN A 31 15.05 -20.19 7.21
N ILE A 32 14.50 -21.39 7.44
CA ILE A 32 13.15 -21.75 6.96
C ILE A 32 12.10 -20.77 7.49
N ARG A 33 12.08 -20.51 8.81
CA ARG A 33 11.12 -19.57 9.41
C ARG A 33 11.30 -18.14 8.88
N ASN A 34 12.52 -17.69 8.68
CA ASN A 34 12.77 -16.41 8.07
C ASN A 34 12.26 -16.34 6.62
N THR A 35 12.45 -17.40 5.84
CA THR A 35 11.96 -17.49 4.47
C THR A 35 10.42 -17.42 4.41
N GLU A 36 9.73 -18.09 5.33
CA GLU A 36 8.26 -18.01 5.45
C GLU A 36 7.80 -16.55 5.69
N ILE A 37 8.50 -15.80 6.56
CA ILE A 37 8.21 -14.39 6.84
C ILE A 37 8.49 -13.51 5.62
N ILE A 38 9.61 -13.72 4.94
CA ILE A 38 10.04 -12.94 3.76
C ILE A 38 9.07 -13.16 2.60
N ASN A 39 8.64 -14.38 2.36
CA ASN A 39 7.67 -14.70 1.32
C ASN A 39 6.31 -14.04 1.55
N GLY A 40 5.94 -13.76 2.80
CA GLY A 40 4.72 -13.07 3.15
C GLY A 40 3.46 -13.80 2.69
N SER A 41 2.53 -13.05 2.14
CA SER A 41 1.25 -13.55 1.60
C SER A 41 1.16 -13.30 0.10
N PHE A 42 0.54 -14.22 -0.64
CA PHE A 42 0.19 -14.03 -2.06
C PHE A 42 -0.94 -13.00 -2.24
N ASP A 43 -1.72 -12.76 -1.20
CA ASP A 43 -2.77 -11.76 -1.23
C ASP A 43 -2.20 -10.36 -1.01
N LYS A 44 -2.43 -9.47 -1.99
CA LYS A 44 -2.02 -8.08 -1.86
C LYS A 44 -2.92 -7.35 -0.87
N HIS A 45 -2.39 -6.98 0.27
CA HIS A 45 -3.06 -6.17 1.27
C HIS A 45 -2.17 -5.03 1.76
N ILE A 46 -2.81 -3.98 2.26
CA ILE A 46 -2.11 -2.82 2.81
C ILE A 46 -1.56 -3.19 4.19
N THR A 47 -0.25 -3.15 4.35
CA THR A 47 0.39 -3.41 5.63
C THR A 47 0.12 -2.29 6.66
N PRO A 48 0.27 -2.56 7.97
CA PRO A 48 0.10 -1.52 8.99
C PRO A 48 1.01 -0.30 8.81
N SER A 49 2.25 -0.50 8.34
CA SER A 49 3.20 0.58 8.05
C SER A 49 2.78 1.41 6.84
N GLU A 50 2.32 0.77 5.76
CA GLU A 50 1.81 1.45 4.57
C GLU A 50 0.55 2.26 4.90
N LYS A 51 -0.34 1.74 5.76
CA LYS A 51 -1.56 2.45 6.17
C LYS A 51 -1.25 3.78 6.86
N LYS A 52 -0.21 3.83 7.68
CA LYS A 52 0.27 5.09 8.30
C LYS A 52 0.79 6.06 7.25
N ASN A 53 1.61 5.59 6.32
CA ASN A 53 2.20 6.41 5.27
C ASN A 53 1.15 6.91 4.26
N MET A 54 0.12 6.13 3.96
CA MET A 54 -0.97 6.53 3.06
C MET A 54 -1.60 7.87 3.44
N LEU A 55 -1.74 8.16 4.73
CA LEU A 55 -2.34 9.42 5.21
C LEU A 55 -1.50 10.64 4.81
N VAL A 56 -0.18 10.48 4.70
CA VAL A 56 0.76 11.57 4.40
C VAL A 56 1.02 11.72 2.89
N ILE A 57 1.09 10.60 2.17
CA ILE A 57 1.49 10.60 0.75
C ILE A 57 0.32 10.65 -0.22
N LYS A 58 -0.90 10.38 0.24
CA LYS A 58 -2.10 10.34 -0.61
C LYS A 58 -2.37 11.70 -1.25
N LYS A 59 -2.50 11.71 -2.58
CA LYS A 59 -2.92 12.90 -3.32
C LYS A 59 -4.44 12.98 -3.38
N ASN A 60 -4.95 14.18 -3.22
CA ASN A 60 -6.37 14.50 -3.36
C ASN A 60 -6.56 15.57 -4.43
N LEU A 61 -7.79 15.70 -4.91
CA LEU A 61 -8.17 16.68 -5.92
C LEU A 61 -8.34 18.07 -5.30
N VAL A 62 -7.80 19.08 -6.00
CA VAL A 62 -7.88 20.50 -5.64
C VAL A 62 -8.31 21.29 -6.88
N TYR A 63 -9.10 22.33 -6.71
CA TYR A 63 -9.51 23.20 -7.80
C TYR A 63 -8.35 24.10 -8.26
N LYS A 64 -8.04 24.05 -9.55
CA LYS A 64 -6.98 24.85 -10.18
C LYS A 64 -7.39 26.31 -10.39
N ASN A 65 -8.70 26.57 -10.49
CA ASN A 65 -9.29 27.86 -10.82
C ASN A 65 -10.44 28.21 -9.86
N ASN A 66 -10.87 29.50 -9.86
CA ASN A 66 -12.16 29.89 -9.32
C ASN A 66 -13.26 29.39 -10.26
N ILE A 67 -14.24 28.68 -9.72
CA ILE A 67 -15.31 28.08 -10.52
C ILE A 67 -16.66 28.46 -9.92
N ILE A 68 -17.56 28.95 -10.75
CA ILE A 68 -18.90 29.34 -10.36
C ILE A 68 -19.83 28.12 -10.24
N LYS A 69 -20.83 28.25 -9.38
CA LYS A 69 -21.92 27.28 -9.26
C LYS A 69 -22.54 26.99 -10.63
N GLY A 70 -22.83 25.72 -10.90
CA GLY A 70 -23.50 25.28 -12.12
C GLY A 70 -22.57 24.86 -13.24
N LYS A 71 -21.27 25.24 -13.22
CA LYS A 71 -20.30 24.77 -14.21
C LYS A 71 -20.08 23.25 -14.09
N LYS A 72 -19.96 22.56 -15.21
CA LYS A 72 -19.45 21.17 -15.28
C LYS A 72 -17.93 21.18 -15.15
N ILE A 73 -17.39 20.27 -14.34
CA ILE A 73 -15.96 20.12 -14.10
C ILE A 73 -15.29 19.49 -15.32
N THR A 74 -14.17 20.09 -15.73
CA THR A 74 -13.28 19.59 -16.78
C THR A 74 -11.92 19.20 -16.20
N GLU A 75 -11.08 18.52 -16.97
CA GLU A 75 -9.70 18.20 -16.58
C GLU A 75 -8.87 19.42 -16.20
N ASN A 76 -9.05 20.55 -16.92
CA ASN A 76 -8.33 21.78 -16.68
C ASN A 76 -8.72 22.48 -15.37
N ASP A 77 -9.80 22.06 -14.73
CA ASP A 77 -10.29 22.63 -13.48
C ASP A 77 -9.68 21.98 -12.24
N LEU A 78 -9.01 20.84 -12.39
CA LEU A 78 -8.52 20.01 -11.28
C LEU A 78 -7.00 19.82 -11.34
N ILE A 79 -6.41 19.69 -10.16
CA ILE A 79 -5.03 19.29 -9.96
C ILE A 79 -4.94 18.32 -8.77
N SER A 80 -3.94 17.44 -8.82
CA SER A 80 -3.69 16.42 -7.79
C SER A 80 -2.56 16.87 -6.86
N ILE A 81 -2.87 17.15 -5.59
CA ILE A 81 -1.92 17.65 -4.59
C ILE A 81 -2.00 16.79 -3.32
N ARG A 82 -0.89 16.65 -2.60
CA ARG A 82 -0.88 16.02 -1.27
C ARG A 82 -1.63 16.89 -0.27
N THR A 83 -2.74 16.39 0.24
CA THR A 83 -3.54 17.06 1.28
C THR A 83 -4.08 16.02 2.26
N ASN A 84 -4.30 16.42 3.50
CA ASN A 84 -4.80 15.51 4.54
C ASN A 84 -6.27 15.10 4.35
N THR A 85 -7.04 15.86 3.56
CA THR A 85 -8.47 15.65 3.36
C THR A 85 -8.86 15.93 1.91
N GLY A 86 -10.01 15.43 1.48
CA GLY A 86 -10.55 15.67 0.14
C GLY A 86 -10.96 14.39 -0.58
N ILE A 87 -11.34 14.55 -1.84
CA ILE A 87 -11.60 13.42 -2.73
C ILE A 87 -10.27 12.95 -3.29
N SER A 88 -10.01 11.65 -3.18
CA SER A 88 -8.79 11.04 -3.70
C SER A 88 -8.61 11.29 -5.20
N SER A 89 -7.37 11.47 -5.64
CA SER A 89 -7.05 11.61 -7.08
C SER A 89 -7.44 10.38 -7.90
N ILE A 90 -7.61 9.22 -7.31
CA ILE A 90 -8.13 8.00 -7.96
C ILE A 90 -9.57 8.24 -8.47
N GLU A 91 -10.33 9.09 -7.80
CA GLU A 91 -11.71 9.43 -8.16
C GLU A 91 -11.80 10.49 -9.29
N PHE A 92 -10.69 10.87 -9.91
CA PHE A 92 -10.64 11.94 -10.92
C PHE A 92 -11.68 11.76 -12.02
N CYS A 93 -11.71 10.59 -12.65
CA CYS A 93 -12.68 10.31 -13.73
C CYS A 93 -14.13 10.38 -13.24
N ASN A 94 -14.39 10.00 -11.98
CA ASN A 94 -15.71 10.05 -11.40
C ASN A 94 -16.20 11.49 -11.09
N ILE A 95 -15.29 12.47 -11.09
CA ILE A 95 -15.62 13.89 -10.83
C ILE A 95 -15.82 14.66 -12.13
N LEU A 96 -15.20 14.25 -13.23
CA LEU A 96 -15.37 14.90 -14.53
C LEU A 96 -16.86 14.95 -14.94
N ASN A 97 -17.22 16.04 -15.61
CA ASN A 97 -18.57 16.32 -16.11
C ASN A 97 -19.64 16.48 -15.02
N LYS A 98 -19.32 16.33 -13.72
CA LYS A 98 -20.24 16.67 -12.64
C LYS A 98 -20.45 18.17 -12.53
N LYS A 99 -21.71 18.56 -12.28
CA LYS A 99 -22.11 19.95 -12.09
C LYS A 99 -21.84 20.40 -10.65
N LEU A 100 -21.17 21.52 -10.47
CA LEU A 100 -20.94 22.14 -9.16
C LEU A 100 -22.25 22.69 -8.57
N LEU A 101 -22.52 22.35 -7.32
CA LEU A 101 -23.68 22.87 -6.59
C LEU A 101 -23.40 24.17 -5.84
N ARG A 102 -22.14 24.59 -5.77
CA ARG A 102 -21.70 25.84 -5.15
C ARG A 102 -20.46 26.38 -5.86
N SER A 103 -20.21 27.69 -5.76
CA SER A 103 -18.97 28.28 -6.24
C SER A 103 -17.80 27.88 -5.34
N VAL A 104 -16.64 27.68 -5.96
CA VAL A 104 -15.39 27.24 -5.30
C VAL A 104 -14.25 28.17 -5.67
N LYS A 105 -13.29 28.32 -4.75
CA LYS A 105 -12.09 29.14 -4.96
C LYS A 105 -10.93 28.30 -5.47
N LYS A 106 -10.04 28.90 -6.23
CA LYS A 106 -8.72 28.35 -6.59
C LYS A 106 -8.03 27.81 -5.34
N ASN A 107 -7.32 26.69 -5.48
CA ASN A 107 -6.59 25.98 -4.43
C ASN A 107 -7.47 25.42 -3.30
N SER A 108 -8.80 25.47 -3.40
CA SER A 108 -9.67 24.80 -2.45
C SER A 108 -9.80 23.29 -2.75
N ILE A 109 -9.93 22.50 -1.68
CA ILE A 109 -10.01 21.04 -1.75
C ILE A 109 -11.36 20.61 -2.31
N VAL A 110 -11.37 19.68 -3.24
CA VAL A 110 -12.59 19.07 -3.80
C VAL A 110 -13.25 18.18 -2.74
N ARG A 111 -14.54 18.35 -2.51
CA ARG A 111 -15.31 17.62 -1.49
C ARG A 111 -16.59 17.04 -2.08
N LYS A 112 -17.08 15.93 -1.52
CA LYS A 112 -18.35 15.29 -1.96
C LYS A 112 -19.54 16.25 -1.93
N LYS A 113 -19.61 17.17 -0.95
CA LYS A 113 -20.64 18.19 -0.82
C LYS A 113 -20.68 19.22 -1.95
N ASP A 114 -19.64 19.28 -2.78
CA ASP A 114 -19.59 20.18 -3.93
C ASP A 114 -20.47 19.67 -5.08
N PHE A 115 -20.85 18.37 -5.06
CA PHE A 115 -21.60 17.68 -6.11
C PHE A 115 -22.89 17.00 -5.63
N ARG A 116 -23.12 16.89 -4.34
CA ARG A 116 -24.34 16.28 -3.75
C ARG A 116 -25.00 17.24 -2.80
N LYS A 117 -26.34 17.37 -2.91
CA LYS A 117 -27.16 17.94 -1.82
C LYS A 117 -27.02 16.98 -0.62
N LYS A 118 -27.06 17.56 0.60
CA LYS A 118 -27.20 16.78 1.83
C LYS A 118 -28.44 15.91 1.76
#